data_8e3dbab6ff03b793ebc8904b7b606aec
#
_entry.id   8e3dbab6ff03b793ebc8904b7b606aec
#
_cell.length_a   1.000
_cell.length_b   1.000
_cell.length_c   1.000
_cell.angle_alpha   90.00
_cell.angle_beta   90.00
_cell.angle_gamma   90.00
#
_symmetry.space_group_name_H-M   'P 1'
#
loop_
_entity.id
_entity.type
_entity.pdbx_description
1 polymer ?
#
loop_
_entity_poly.entity_id
_entity_poly.type
_entity_poly.pdbx_seq_one_letter_code
_entity_poly.pdbx_strand_id
1 'polypeptide(L)'
;MALEEDARHHNVSLNTLVDQLFDAHANYERFIGKMGMMRMAKLTFRRILDHTPPEGVATAAKQHAKDQGNVAAIAKYGELNVTNILDGLTLMFTYGGWGEFHETRSSHGKRVITLMHDLGPNGSVYLHNFVKTIFEEIDFEPKISPTDQGVVIEI
;
A
#
# COMPACT_ATOMS: atom_id res chain seq x y z
N MET A 1 31.97 -5.83 0.76
CA MET A 1 31.16 -4.99 -0.17
C MET A 1 29.81 -4.67 0.50
N ALA A 2 29.17 -3.54 0.17
CA ALA A 2 27.90 -3.12 0.80
C ALA A 2 26.82 -4.21 0.78
N LEU A 3 26.58 -4.85 -0.37
CA LEU A 3 25.57 -5.92 -0.48
C LEU A 3 25.84 -7.15 0.39
N GLU A 4 27.10 -7.51 0.63
CA GLU A 4 27.43 -8.62 1.55
C GLU A 4 27.19 -8.25 3.01
N GLU A 5 27.38 -6.98 3.34
CA GLU A 5 27.08 -6.44 4.66
C GLU A 5 25.58 -6.37 4.89
N ASP A 6 24.81 -5.91 3.90
CA ASP A 6 23.34 -5.91 3.93
C ASP A 6 22.78 -7.33 4.03
N ALA A 7 23.30 -8.29 3.25
CA ALA A 7 22.88 -9.69 3.32
C ALA A 7 23.08 -10.28 4.73
N ARG A 8 24.23 -9.98 5.37
CA ARG A 8 24.52 -10.40 6.74
C ARG A 8 23.57 -9.74 7.74
N HIS A 9 23.29 -8.44 7.55
CA HIS A 9 22.39 -7.70 8.43
C HIS A 9 20.95 -8.26 8.37
N HIS A 10 20.50 -8.65 7.18
CA HIS A 10 19.19 -9.27 6.96
C HIS A 10 19.16 -10.79 7.21
N ASN A 11 20.30 -11.38 7.57
CA ASN A 11 20.44 -12.83 7.80
C ASN A 11 20.00 -13.69 6.60
N VAL A 12 20.36 -13.25 5.39
CA VAL A 12 20.09 -13.96 4.13
C VAL A 12 21.37 -14.16 3.34
N SER A 13 21.35 -15.05 2.33
CA SER A 13 22.47 -15.17 1.40
C SER A 13 22.54 -13.95 0.46
N LEU A 14 23.74 -13.69 -0.09
CA LEU A 14 23.91 -12.63 -1.08
C LEU A 14 23.00 -12.85 -2.31
N ASN A 15 22.87 -14.08 -2.78
CA ASN A 15 22.00 -14.41 -3.91
C ASN A 15 20.53 -14.12 -3.56
N THR A 16 20.08 -14.50 -2.37
CA THR A 16 18.72 -14.19 -1.90
C THR A 16 18.48 -12.70 -1.84
N LEU A 17 19.43 -11.91 -1.34
CA LEU A 17 19.31 -10.44 -1.33
C LEU A 17 19.21 -9.88 -2.74
N VAL A 18 20.05 -10.35 -3.66
CA VAL A 18 20.04 -9.90 -5.08
C VAL A 18 18.71 -10.23 -5.75
N ASP A 19 18.18 -11.44 -5.55
CA ASP A 19 16.86 -11.83 -6.06
C ASP A 19 15.75 -10.92 -5.51
N GLN A 20 15.76 -10.63 -4.20
CA GLN A 20 14.80 -9.71 -3.58
C GLN A 20 14.88 -8.28 -4.16
N LEU A 21 16.09 -7.78 -4.43
CA LEU A 21 16.28 -6.47 -5.06
C LEU A 21 15.77 -6.44 -6.51
N PHE A 22 15.99 -7.51 -7.28
CA PHE A 22 15.45 -7.63 -8.63
C PHE A 22 13.93 -7.73 -8.63
N ASP A 23 13.34 -8.49 -7.71
CA ASP A 23 11.90 -8.59 -7.56
C ASP A 23 11.27 -7.26 -7.17
N ALA A 24 11.85 -6.54 -6.21
CA ALA A 24 11.41 -5.22 -5.83
C ALA A 24 11.47 -4.24 -7.01
N HIS A 25 12.57 -4.25 -7.78
CA HIS A 25 12.72 -3.40 -8.95
C HIS A 25 11.70 -3.75 -10.05
N ALA A 26 11.56 -5.04 -10.38
CA ALA A 26 10.70 -5.51 -11.46
C ALA A 26 9.21 -5.27 -11.17
N ASN A 27 8.79 -5.41 -9.92
CA ASN A 27 7.39 -5.38 -9.53
C ASN A 27 6.91 -4.02 -8.98
N TYR A 28 7.83 -3.17 -8.48
CA TYR A 28 7.46 -1.93 -7.80
C TYR A 28 8.31 -0.72 -8.24
N GLU A 29 9.62 -0.72 -8.00
CA GLU A 29 10.47 0.47 -8.12
C GLU A 29 10.45 1.12 -9.52
N ARG A 30 10.46 0.31 -10.58
CA ARG A 30 10.45 0.82 -11.96
C ARG A 30 9.17 1.57 -12.33
N PHE A 31 8.05 1.29 -11.64
CA PHE A 31 6.79 1.99 -11.85
C PHE A 31 6.74 3.26 -11.01
N ILE A 32 7.12 3.17 -9.75
CA ILE A 32 7.14 4.30 -8.80
C ILE A 32 8.03 5.44 -9.30
N GLY A 33 9.21 5.14 -9.85
CA GLY A 33 10.11 6.14 -10.40
C GLY A 33 9.51 6.96 -11.55
N LYS A 34 8.57 6.39 -12.31
CA LYS A 34 7.87 7.07 -13.41
C LYS A 34 6.71 7.96 -12.93
N MET A 35 6.24 7.77 -11.72
CA MET A 35 5.09 8.47 -11.15
C MET A 35 5.46 9.76 -10.41
N GLY A 36 6.73 10.14 -10.40
CA GLY A 36 7.19 11.33 -9.68
C GLY A 36 7.08 11.22 -8.15
N MET A 37 7.02 10.01 -7.62
CA MET A 37 6.93 9.78 -6.18
C MET A 37 8.24 10.11 -5.47
N MET A 38 8.13 10.65 -4.28
CA MET A 38 9.27 10.91 -3.38
C MET A 38 9.25 9.92 -2.22
N ARG A 39 10.43 9.56 -1.72
CA ARG A 39 10.57 8.80 -0.47
C ARG A 39 10.59 9.75 0.71
N MET A 40 9.82 9.42 1.73
CA MET A 40 9.73 10.19 2.98
C MET A 40 9.88 9.24 4.17
N ALA A 41 10.52 9.72 5.24
CA ALA A 41 10.56 8.96 6.48
C ALA A 41 9.14 8.79 7.05
N LYS A 42 8.77 7.57 7.42
CA LYS A 42 7.44 7.24 7.93
C LYS A 42 7.02 8.12 9.12
N LEU A 43 7.94 8.37 10.06
CA LEU A 43 7.67 9.24 11.19
C LEU A 43 7.33 10.69 10.77
N THR A 44 7.97 11.19 9.72
CA THR A 44 7.67 12.52 9.17
C THR A 44 6.27 12.56 8.60
N PHE A 45 5.90 11.54 7.80
CA PHE A 45 4.55 11.43 7.25
C PHE A 45 3.50 11.31 8.34
N ARG A 46 3.72 10.47 9.35
CA ARG A 46 2.86 10.37 10.52
C ARG A 46 2.64 11.74 11.18
N ARG A 47 3.69 12.52 11.41
CA ARG A 47 3.57 13.85 12.02
C ARG A 47 2.77 14.81 11.15
N ILE A 48 2.91 14.77 9.83
CA ILE A 48 2.08 15.56 8.91
C ILE A 48 0.60 15.17 9.08
N LEU A 49 0.30 13.87 9.12
CA LEU A 49 -1.06 13.38 9.33
C LEU A 49 -1.61 13.81 10.71
N ASP A 50 -0.82 13.72 11.78
CA ASP A 50 -1.24 14.09 13.14
C ASP A 50 -1.58 15.59 13.28
N HIS A 51 -0.99 16.45 12.44
CA HIS A 51 -1.25 17.89 12.41
C HIS A 51 -2.29 18.29 11.35
N THR A 52 -2.84 17.35 10.61
CA THR A 52 -3.88 17.61 9.60
C THR A 52 -5.24 17.19 10.16
N PRO A 53 -6.29 18.03 10.08
CA PRO A 53 -7.64 17.62 10.46
C PRO A 53 -8.10 16.38 9.70
N PRO A 54 -8.85 15.43 10.32
CA PRO A 54 -9.27 14.18 9.70
C PRO A 54 -9.99 14.36 8.35
N GLU A 55 -10.80 15.39 8.20
CA GLU A 55 -11.48 15.74 6.94
C GLU A 55 -10.52 16.17 5.83
N GLY A 56 -9.43 16.86 6.19
CA GLY A 56 -8.35 17.20 5.27
C GLY A 56 -7.57 15.97 4.82
N VAL A 57 -7.29 15.05 5.76
CA VAL A 57 -6.66 13.77 5.47
C VAL A 57 -7.53 12.94 4.51
N ALA A 58 -8.84 12.84 4.79
CA ALA A 58 -9.78 12.11 3.95
C ALA A 58 -9.85 12.69 2.51
N THR A 59 -9.86 14.03 2.40
CA THR A 59 -9.87 14.73 1.12
C THR A 59 -8.59 14.44 0.33
N ALA A 60 -7.43 14.55 0.96
CA ALA A 60 -6.13 14.27 0.34
C ALA A 60 -6.03 12.80 -0.13
N ALA A 61 -6.53 11.85 0.68
CA ALA A 61 -6.53 10.44 0.35
C ALA A 61 -7.39 10.13 -0.89
N LYS A 62 -8.60 10.71 -0.96
CA LYS A 62 -9.48 10.58 -2.13
C LYS A 62 -8.86 11.15 -3.39
N GLN A 63 -8.24 12.34 -3.28
CA GLN A 63 -7.57 12.95 -4.42
C GLN A 63 -6.38 12.10 -4.88
N HIS A 64 -5.55 11.60 -3.96
CA HIS A 64 -4.45 10.70 -4.28
C HIS A 64 -4.93 9.42 -4.98
N ALA A 65 -6.03 8.82 -4.50
CA ALA A 65 -6.61 7.63 -5.13
C ALA A 65 -6.99 7.89 -6.59
N LYS A 66 -7.64 9.02 -6.88
CA LYS A 66 -8.04 9.42 -8.23
C LYS A 66 -6.87 9.74 -9.13
N ASP A 67 -5.89 10.48 -8.63
CA ASP A 67 -4.78 10.98 -9.43
C ASP A 67 -3.71 9.93 -9.71
N GLN A 68 -3.44 9.04 -8.75
CA GLN A 68 -2.30 8.12 -8.81
C GLN A 68 -2.65 6.66 -8.57
N GLY A 69 -3.69 6.35 -7.78
CA GLY A 69 -4.07 4.97 -7.50
C GLY A 69 -4.40 4.19 -8.77
N ASN A 70 -5.14 4.82 -9.67
CA ASN A 70 -5.52 4.22 -10.95
C ASN A 70 -4.34 4.18 -11.94
N VAL A 71 -3.49 5.22 -11.95
CA VAL A 71 -2.34 5.33 -12.86
C VAL A 71 -1.34 4.21 -12.63
N ALA A 72 -1.06 3.85 -11.38
CA ALA A 72 -0.15 2.77 -11.03
C ALA A 72 -0.66 1.40 -11.53
N ALA A 73 -1.95 1.11 -11.28
CA ALA A 73 -2.56 -0.13 -11.72
C ALA A 73 -2.63 -0.22 -13.25
N ILE A 74 -3.06 0.84 -13.93
CA ILE A 74 -3.12 0.88 -15.40
C ILE A 74 -1.71 0.77 -16.01
N ALA A 75 -0.71 1.45 -15.45
CA ALA A 75 0.66 1.39 -15.95
C ALA A 75 1.28 -0.01 -15.83
N LYS A 76 0.89 -0.78 -14.82
CA LYS A 76 1.41 -2.13 -14.59
C LYS A 76 0.60 -3.21 -15.30
N TYR A 77 -0.76 -3.12 -15.26
CA TYR A 77 -1.65 -4.21 -15.68
C TYR A 77 -2.47 -3.89 -16.93
N GLY A 78 -2.46 -2.64 -17.40
CA GLY A 78 -3.27 -2.20 -18.56
C GLY A 78 -4.73 -1.94 -18.24
N GLU A 79 -5.23 -2.36 -17.08
CA GLU A 79 -6.62 -2.20 -16.66
C GLU A 79 -6.75 -2.11 -15.14
N LEU A 80 -7.87 -1.56 -14.69
CA LEU A 80 -8.25 -1.50 -13.28
C LEU A 80 -9.38 -2.50 -13.01
N ASN A 81 -9.12 -3.46 -12.13
CA ASN A 81 -10.09 -4.42 -11.63
C ASN A 81 -9.76 -4.83 -10.20
N VAL A 82 -10.65 -5.59 -9.53
CA VAL A 82 -10.48 -6.00 -8.12
C VAL A 82 -9.13 -6.69 -7.89
N THR A 83 -8.73 -7.60 -8.78
CA THR A 83 -7.49 -8.36 -8.65
C THR A 83 -6.27 -7.44 -8.72
N ASN A 84 -6.24 -6.52 -9.68
CA ASN A 84 -5.14 -5.60 -9.90
C ASN A 84 -5.04 -4.54 -8.79
N ILE A 85 -6.18 -4.11 -8.22
CA ILE A 85 -6.21 -3.25 -7.02
C ILE A 85 -5.57 -3.97 -5.83
N LEU A 86 -5.98 -5.21 -5.55
CA LEU A 86 -5.43 -5.98 -4.43
C LEU A 86 -3.94 -6.27 -4.61
N ASP A 87 -3.50 -6.59 -5.82
CA ASP A 87 -2.06 -6.77 -6.10
C ASP A 87 -1.30 -5.45 -5.91
N GLY A 88 -1.85 -4.32 -6.36
CA GLY A 88 -1.27 -2.99 -6.12
C GLY A 88 -1.14 -2.67 -4.62
N LEU A 89 -2.17 -2.96 -3.82
CA LEU A 89 -2.11 -2.81 -2.36
C LEU A 89 -1.05 -3.73 -1.74
N THR A 90 -0.99 -4.99 -2.19
CA THR A 90 0.06 -5.93 -1.75
C THR A 90 1.45 -5.37 -2.00
N LEU A 91 1.72 -4.87 -3.21
CA LEU A 91 3.03 -4.29 -3.56
C LEU A 91 3.35 -3.03 -2.78
N MET A 92 2.36 -2.16 -2.55
CA MET A 92 2.51 -0.95 -1.75
C MET A 92 2.92 -1.27 -0.31
N PHE A 93 2.35 -2.31 0.28
CA PHE A 93 2.69 -2.75 1.63
C PHE A 93 4.02 -3.54 1.66
N THR A 94 4.25 -4.44 0.69
CA THR A 94 5.46 -5.27 0.64
C THR A 94 6.73 -4.45 0.35
N TYR A 95 6.68 -3.53 -0.63
CA TYR A 95 7.85 -2.80 -1.10
C TYR A 95 7.82 -1.30 -0.79
N GLY A 96 6.62 -0.72 -0.63
CA GLY A 96 6.44 0.72 -0.37
C GLY A 96 6.62 1.12 1.09
N GLY A 97 6.80 0.16 2.00
CA GLY A 97 7.03 0.42 3.43
C GLY A 97 5.81 0.98 4.17
N TRP A 98 4.60 0.75 3.67
CA TRP A 98 3.37 1.24 4.30
C TRP A 98 3.03 0.50 5.59
N GLY A 99 3.42 -0.77 5.70
CA GLY A 99 3.13 -1.62 6.85
C GLY A 99 3.03 -3.10 6.47
N GLU A 100 2.05 -3.80 7.00
CA GLU A 100 1.86 -5.23 6.80
C GLU A 100 0.55 -5.51 6.06
N PHE A 101 0.62 -6.41 5.08
CA PHE A 101 -0.52 -6.92 4.32
C PHE A 101 -0.78 -8.37 4.74
N HIS A 102 -1.99 -8.65 5.19
CA HIS A 102 -2.42 -10.00 5.55
C HIS A 102 -3.68 -10.35 4.79
N GLU A 103 -3.72 -11.54 4.20
CA GLU A 103 -4.91 -12.09 3.56
C GLU A 103 -5.33 -13.40 4.25
N THR A 104 -6.60 -13.49 4.60
CA THR A 104 -7.22 -14.68 5.17
C THR A 104 -8.57 -14.97 4.50
N ARG A 105 -9.18 -16.09 4.85
CA ARG A 105 -10.57 -16.38 4.47
C ARG A 105 -11.44 -16.46 5.72
N SER A 106 -12.59 -15.84 5.67
CA SER A 106 -13.60 -15.99 6.73
C SER A 106 -14.19 -17.42 6.76
N SER A 107 -14.88 -17.75 7.84
CA SER A 107 -15.61 -19.03 7.94
C SER A 107 -16.66 -19.25 6.84
N HIS A 108 -17.08 -18.17 6.16
CA HIS A 108 -18.03 -18.19 5.04
C HIS A 108 -17.32 -18.12 3.67
N GLY A 109 -16.01 -18.31 3.62
CA GLY A 109 -15.21 -18.34 2.38
C GLY A 109 -14.88 -16.97 1.77
N LYS A 110 -15.32 -15.85 2.36
CA LYS A 110 -15.00 -14.50 1.90
C LYS A 110 -13.50 -14.21 2.10
N ARG A 111 -12.91 -13.48 1.16
CA ARG A 111 -11.56 -12.95 1.33
C ARG A 111 -11.60 -11.80 2.33
N VAL A 112 -10.71 -11.84 3.29
CA VAL A 112 -10.53 -10.79 4.30
C VAL A 112 -9.08 -10.31 4.21
N ILE A 113 -8.90 -9.06 3.82
CA ILE A 113 -7.61 -8.40 3.72
C ILE A 113 -7.47 -7.44 4.89
N THR A 114 -6.39 -7.55 5.64
CA THR A 114 -6.03 -6.64 6.72
C THR A 114 -4.78 -5.86 6.32
N LEU A 115 -4.90 -4.55 6.24
CA LEU A 115 -3.81 -3.61 5.99
C LEU A 115 -3.48 -2.94 7.32
N MET A 116 -2.29 -3.20 7.86
CA MET A 116 -1.83 -2.66 9.14
C MET A 116 -0.71 -1.65 8.93
N HIS A 117 -0.71 -0.56 9.70
CA HIS A 117 0.31 0.49 9.66
C HIS A 117 0.57 1.08 11.06
N ASP A 118 1.64 1.86 11.17
CA ASP A 118 2.03 2.59 12.40
C ASP A 118 1.89 4.13 12.24
N LEU A 119 1.02 4.59 11.33
CA LEU A 119 0.80 5.99 11.01
C LEU A 119 -0.21 6.69 11.94
N GLY A 120 -0.72 6.02 12.96
CA GLY A 120 -1.72 6.55 13.89
C GLY A 120 -3.13 6.63 13.30
N PRO A 121 -4.12 7.18 14.07
CA PRO A 121 -5.53 7.19 13.66
C PRO A 121 -5.78 7.89 12.31
N ASN A 122 -5.09 8.99 12.04
CA ASN A 122 -5.20 9.69 10.75
C ASN A 122 -4.60 8.89 9.59
N GLY A 123 -3.67 7.97 9.85
CA GLY A 123 -3.23 6.98 8.87
C GLY A 123 -4.36 6.03 8.47
N SER A 124 -5.18 5.59 9.42
CA SER A 124 -6.37 4.78 9.15
C SER A 124 -7.45 5.56 8.38
N VAL A 125 -7.66 6.85 8.71
CA VAL A 125 -8.54 7.73 7.93
C VAL A 125 -8.05 7.85 6.49
N TYR A 126 -6.75 8.05 6.30
CA TYR A 126 -6.15 8.13 4.97
C TYR A 126 -6.35 6.84 4.20
N LEU A 127 -5.93 5.71 4.76
CA LEU A 127 -5.97 4.41 4.10
C LEU A 127 -7.40 3.97 3.78
N HIS A 128 -8.35 4.19 4.70
CA HIS A 128 -9.77 3.90 4.47
C HIS A 128 -10.31 4.65 3.24
N ASN A 129 -10.11 5.97 3.19
CA ASN A 129 -10.61 6.78 2.09
C ASN A 129 -9.90 6.50 0.77
N PHE A 130 -8.59 6.25 0.80
CA PHE A 130 -7.80 5.86 -0.37
C PHE A 130 -8.31 4.55 -0.98
N VAL A 131 -8.42 3.49 -0.16
CA VAL A 131 -8.88 2.17 -0.62
C VAL A 131 -10.33 2.23 -1.10
N LYS A 132 -11.21 2.89 -0.34
CA LYS A 132 -12.61 3.05 -0.73
C LYS A 132 -12.73 3.70 -2.10
N THR A 133 -12.03 4.81 -2.32
CA THR A 133 -12.10 5.57 -3.56
C THR A 133 -11.58 4.78 -4.76
N ILE A 134 -10.49 3.99 -4.60
CA ILE A 134 -10.00 3.14 -5.71
C ILE A 134 -11.04 2.10 -6.11
N PHE A 135 -11.74 1.48 -5.17
CA PHE A 135 -12.79 0.52 -5.49
C PHE A 135 -14.04 1.17 -6.11
N GLU A 136 -14.38 2.41 -5.68
CA GLU A 136 -15.47 3.20 -6.29
C GLU A 136 -15.24 3.46 -7.78
N GLU A 137 -13.98 3.61 -8.24
CA GLU A 137 -13.65 3.83 -9.66
C GLU A 137 -13.96 2.64 -10.58
N ILE A 138 -14.21 1.46 -10.01
CA ILE A 138 -14.61 0.25 -10.75
C ILE A 138 -16.04 -0.21 -10.40
N ASP A 139 -16.84 0.67 -9.81
CA ASP A 139 -18.20 0.38 -9.35
C ASP A 139 -18.30 -0.88 -8.44
N PHE A 140 -17.26 -1.08 -7.60
CA PHE A 140 -17.21 -2.20 -6.65
C PHE A 140 -17.19 -1.68 -5.22
N GLU A 141 -18.09 -2.17 -4.39
CA GLU A 141 -18.27 -1.75 -2.99
C GLU A 141 -17.95 -2.88 -2.01
N PRO A 142 -16.67 -3.13 -1.68
CA PRO A 142 -16.32 -4.05 -0.61
C PRO A 142 -16.70 -3.46 0.75
N LYS A 143 -16.90 -4.32 1.74
CA LYS A 143 -17.05 -3.83 3.11
C LYS A 143 -15.67 -3.44 3.64
N ILE A 144 -15.46 -2.14 3.91
CA ILE A 144 -14.20 -1.59 4.44
C ILE A 144 -14.45 -1.05 5.83
N SER A 145 -13.75 -1.60 6.82
CA SER A 145 -13.87 -1.21 8.23
C SER A 145 -12.52 -0.65 8.72
N PRO A 146 -12.46 0.63 9.13
CA PRO A 146 -11.24 1.18 9.73
C PRO A 146 -11.00 0.59 11.11
N THR A 147 -9.73 0.50 11.50
CA THR A 147 -9.25 0.17 12.85
C THR A 147 -8.32 1.28 13.32
N ASP A 148 -7.84 1.22 14.57
CA ASP A 148 -6.90 2.22 15.10
C ASP A 148 -5.57 2.27 14.34
N GLN A 149 -5.19 1.17 13.70
CA GLN A 149 -3.89 1.00 13.03
C GLN A 149 -4.01 0.40 11.62
N GLY A 150 -5.14 0.62 10.94
CA GLY A 150 -5.31 0.07 9.60
C GLY A 150 -6.74 0.01 9.11
N VAL A 151 -6.96 -0.86 8.13
CA VAL A 151 -8.29 -1.16 7.59
C VAL A 151 -8.44 -2.66 7.34
N VAL A 152 -9.68 -3.14 7.47
CA VAL A 152 -10.09 -4.50 7.09
C VAL A 152 -11.02 -4.40 5.89
N ILE A 153 -10.74 -5.18 4.85
CA ILE A 153 -11.50 -5.23 3.60
C ILE A 153 -12.09 -6.64 3.47
N GLU A 154 -13.42 -6.76 3.37
CA GLU A 154 -14.12 -8.03 3.12
C GLU A 154 -14.67 -8.03 1.68
N ILE A 155 -14.29 -9.06 0.91
CA ILE A 155 -14.69 -9.26 -0.50
C ILE A 155 -15.34 -10.63 -0.67
#